data_3acde492a591b876ecf62079d8dbc15a
#
_entry.id   3acde492a591b876ecf62079d8dbc15a
#
_cell.length_a   1.000
_cell.length_b   1.000
_cell.length_c   1.000
_cell.angle_alpha   90.00
_cell.angle_beta   90.00
_cell.angle_gamma   90.00
#
_symmetry.space_group_name_H-M   'P 1'
#
loop_
_entity.id
_entity.type
_entity.pdbx_description
1 polymer ?
#
loop_
_entity_poly.entity_id
_entity_poly.type
_entity_poly.pdbx_seq_one_letter_code
_entity_poly.pdbx_strand_id
1 'polypeptide(L)'
;MLADYHVHTAFSDDSDYAMEQVVEDAISFGLDEICFTDHVDYGVKMDWDEVAEMPCRRGGAGEPEEMPLANVHYPTYYETFKELKMLYREMISLKLGLEFGMQVETIPKYRKLFSQYPFDFIILSVHQIENRE
;
A
#
# COMPACT_ATOMS: atom_id res chain seq x y z
N MET A 1 23.27 2.59 -9.60
CA MET A 1 21.94 2.96 -9.05
C MET A 1 21.43 1.82 -8.20
N LEU A 2 21.01 2.12 -6.99
CA LEU A 2 20.43 1.16 -6.05
C LEU A 2 18.97 1.52 -5.81
N ALA A 3 18.04 0.59 -6.07
CA ALA A 3 16.61 0.81 -6.00
C ALA A 3 15.88 -0.35 -5.31
N ASP A 4 14.79 -0.05 -4.62
CA ASP A 4 13.87 -1.04 -4.05
C ASP A 4 12.44 -0.71 -4.50
N TYR A 5 11.78 -1.68 -5.15
CA TYR A 5 10.43 -1.56 -5.70
C TYR A 5 9.41 -2.46 -4.98
N HIS A 6 9.73 -2.92 -3.78
CA HIS A 6 8.81 -3.70 -2.95
C HIS A 6 8.87 -3.21 -1.51
N VAL A 7 8.19 -2.11 -1.24
CA VAL A 7 8.27 -1.37 0.03
C VAL A 7 6.87 -1.13 0.57
N HIS A 8 6.62 -1.59 1.79
CA HIS A 8 5.37 -1.38 2.52
C HIS A 8 5.54 -0.33 3.62
N THR A 9 4.46 0.38 3.90
CA THR A 9 4.39 1.42 4.95
C THR A 9 3.20 1.17 5.87
N ALA A 10 3.02 2.05 6.86
CA ALA A 10 1.86 2.00 7.75
C ALA A 10 0.49 2.23 7.05
N PHE A 11 0.48 2.44 5.74
CA PHE A 11 -0.75 2.41 4.94
C PHE A 11 -1.22 0.99 4.62
N SER A 12 -0.33 -0.01 4.74
CA SER A 12 -0.69 -1.43 4.71
C SER A 12 -0.97 -1.94 6.11
N ASP A 13 -1.77 -3.00 6.21
CA ASP A 13 -2.07 -3.68 7.47
C ASP A 13 -0.95 -4.60 7.98
N ASP A 14 0.12 -4.76 7.21
CA ASP A 14 1.29 -5.58 7.52
C ASP A 14 2.51 -4.78 7.97
N SER A 15 2.40 -3.46 8.10
CA SER A 15 3.51 -2.58 8.52
C SER A 15 3.03 -1.44 9.40
N ASP A 16 3.83 -1.13 10.43
CA ASP A 16 3.62 0.04 11.32
C ASP A 16 4.53 1.21 10.96
N TYR A 17 5.34 1.07 9.92
CA TYR A 17 6.41 2.01 9.61
C TYR A 17 5.92 3.18 8.76
N ALA A 18 5.96 4.39 9.31
CA ALA A 18 5.49 5.59 8.60
C ALA A 18 6.24 5.80 7.29
N MET A 19 5.53 6.25 6.25
CA MET A 19 6.10 6.45 4.91
C MET A 19 7.33 7.37 4.93
N GLU A 20 7.31 8.46 5.70
CA GLU A 20 8.44 9.37 5.84
C GLU A 20 9.67 8.69 6.44
N GLN A 21 9.47 7.86 7.47
CA GLN A 21 10.56 7.11 8.09
C GLN A 21 11.21 6.12 7.12
N VAL A 22 10.41 5.50 6.27
CA VAL A 22 10.91 4.64 5.18
C VAL A 22 11.80 5.43 4.22
N VAL A 23 11.42 6.65 3.85
CA VAL A 23 12.22 7.52 2.99
C VAL A 23 13.55 7.86 3.64
N GLU A 24 13.54 8.27 4.91
CA GLU A 24 14.76 8.62 5.65
C GLU A 24 15.71 7.42 5.79
N ASP A 25 15.19 6.25 6.07
CA ASP A 25 15.99 5.02 6.16
C ASP A 25 16.57 4.64 4.79
N ALA A 26 15.79 4.75 3.72
CA ALA A 26 16.25 4.48 2.36
C ALA A 26 17.43 5.41 1.98
N ILE A 27 17.34 6.69 2.33
CA ILE A 27 18.42 7.64 2.13
C ILE A 27 19.66 7.23 2.92
N SER A 28 19.49 6.87 4.20
CA SER A 28 20.60 6.47 5.07
C SER A 28 21.30 5.18 4.61
N PHE A 29 20.57 4.26 3.96
CA PHE A 29 21.11 3.04 3.35
C PHE A 29 21.75 3.28 1.97
N GLY A 30 21.68 4.48 1.44
CA GLY A 30 22.27 4.83 0.16
C GLY A 30 21.45 4.43 -1.06
N LEU A 31 20.14 4.24 -0.91
CA LEU A 31 19.24 3.99 -2.03
C LEU A 31 19.03 5.28 -2.85
N ASP A 32 19.01 5.13 -4.15
CA ASP A 32 18.77 6.23 -5.10
C ASP A 32 17.29 6.38 -5.45
N GLU A 33 16.54 5.28 -5.38
CA GLU A 33 15.13 5.24 -5.72
C GLU A 33 14.38 4.18 -4.92
N ILE A 34 13.16 4.49 -4.50
CA ILE A 34 12.22 3.52 -3.94
C ILE A 34 10.84 3.68 -4.55
N CYS A 35 10.11 2.58 -4.64
CA CYS A 35 8.71 2.55 -5.01
C CYS A 35 7.89 1.97 -3.86
N PHE A 36 6.96 2.74 -3.34
CA PHE A 36 5.99 2.25 -2.35
C PHE A 36 5.01 1.31 -3.03
N THR A 37 4.77 0.16 -2.42
CA THR A 37 3.91 -0.90 -2.97
C THR A 37 3.04 -1.50 -1.87
N ASP A 38 2.30 -0.65 -1.17
CA ASP A 38 1.40 -1.07 -0.10
C ASP A 38 0.26 -1.97 -0.63
N HIS A 39 -0.27 -2.83 0.23
CA HIS A 39 -1.23 -3.86 -0.14
C HIS A 39 -2.62 -3.34 -0.48
N VAL A 40 -3.19 -3.89 -1.54
CA VAL A 40 -4.61 -3.83 -1.87
C VAL A 40 -5.10 -5.23 -2.24
N ASP A 41 -6.06 -5.75 -1.50
CA ASP A 41 -6.56 -7.12 -1.64
C ASP A 41 -8.09 -7.15 -1.74
N TYR A 42 -8.64 -6.76 -2.87
CA TYR A 42 -10.07 -6.86 -3.14
C TYR A 42 -10.56 -8.33 -3.05
N GLY A 43 -11.71 -8.49 -2.40
CA GLY A 43 -12.27 -9.82 -2.12
C GLY A 43 -12.03 -10.27 -0.67
N VAL A 44 -10.96 -9.82 -0.03
CA VAL A 44 -10.68 -10.04 1.40
C VAL A 44 -10.75 -8.75 2.18
N LYS A 45 -10.23 -7.66 1.64
CA LYS A 45 -10.23 -6.32 2.23
C LYS A 45 -11.18 -5.41 1.47
N MET A 46 -11.71 -4.40 2.16
CA MET A 46 -12.59 -3.39 1.58
C MET A 46 -11.95 -2.01 1.63
N ASP A 47 -12.39 -1.12 0.75
CA ASP A 47 -11.96 0.27 0.78
C ASP A 47 -12.58 1.03 1.96
N TRP A 48 -11.90 2.04 2.46
CA TRP A 48 -12.32 2.79 3.64
C TRP A 48 -13.68 3.51 3.52
N ASP A 49 -14.16 3.75 2.31
CA ASP A 49 -15.50 4.29 2.05
C ASP A 49 -16.63 3.24 2.18
N GLU A 50 -16.28 1.97 2.28
CA GLU A 50 -17.19 0.84 2.46
C GLU A 50 -17.24 0.36 3.93
N VAL A 51 -17.00 1.23 4.91
CA VAL A 51 -16.78 0.92 6.34
C VAL A 51 -17.88 0.05 6.96
N ALA A 52 -19.14 0.22 6.54
CA ALA A 52 -20.27 -0.54 7.13
C ALA A 52 -20.23 -2.05 6.86
N GLU A 53 -19.47 -2.47 5.85
CA GLU A 53 -19.36 -3.88 5.40
C GLU A 53 -17.93 -4.43 5.58
N MET A 54 -17.06 -3.66 6.23
CA MET A 54 -15.65 -4.00 6.35
C MET A 54 -15.43 -5.29 7.15
N PRO A 55 -14.74 -6.29 6.60
CA PRO A 55 -14.38 -7.48 7.35
C PRO A 55 -13.37 -7.15 8.45
N CYS A 56 -13.36 -7.93 9.51
CA CYS A 56 -12.42 -7.78 10.61
C CYS A 56 -11.58 -9.05 10.79
N ARG A 57 -10.33 -8.86 11.18
CA ARG A 57 -9.48 -9.92 11.69
C ARG A 57 -9.40 -9.85 13.23
N ARG A 58 -9.05 -10.95 13.86
CA ARG A 58 -8.78 -10.96 15.29
C ARG A 58 -7.50 -10.18 15.60
N GLY A 59 -7.58 -9.24 16.53
CA GLY A 59 -6.44 -8.47 17.00
C GLY A 59 -5.39 -9.32 17.71
N GLY A 60 -4.13 -8.91 17.60
CA GLY A 60 -3.00 -9.50 18.33
C GLY A 60 -2.85 -8.93 19.75
N ALA A 61 -1.79 -9.35 20.42
CA ALA A 61 -1.47 -8.83 21.76
C ALA A 61 -1.18 -7.32 21.69
N GLY A 62 -1.97 -6.53 22.44
CA GLY A 62 -1.86 -5.06 22.46
C GLY A 62 -2.67 -4.32 21.39
N GLU A 63 -3.38 -5.03 20.52
CA GLU A 63 -4.32 -4.49 19.54
C GLU A 63 -5.77 -4.62 20.03
N PRO A 64 -6.71 -3.85 19.46
CA PRO A 64 -8.14 -4.10 19.66
C PRO A 64 -8.52 -5.53 19.30
N GLU A 65 -9.58 -6.05 19.94
CA GLU A 65 -10.02 -7.43 19.72
C GLU A 65 -10.42 -7.70 18.26
N GLU A 66 -10.96 -6.70 17.57
CA GLU A 66 -11.28 -6.74 16.15
C GLU A 66 -10.58 -5.62 15.42
N MET A 67 -9.84 -5.95 14.36
CA MET A 67 -9.16 -5.02 13.47
C MET A 67 -9.80 -5.04 12.09
N PRO A 68 -10.18 -3.90 11.52
CA PRO A 68 -10.75 -3.88 10.18
C PRO A 68 -9.70 -4.30 9.13
N LEU A 69 -10.11 -5.15 8.20
CA LEU A 69 -9.33 -5.51 7.03
C LEU A 69 -9.63 -4.50 5.91
N ALA A 70 -8.85 -3.42 5.91
CA ALA A 70 -9.00 -2.33 4.96
C ALA A 70 -7.85 -2.28 3.96
N ASN A 71 -8.18 -1.92 2.72
CA ASN A 71 -7.19 -1.52 1.73
C ASN A 71 -6.57 -0.17 2.10
N VAL A 72 -5.48 0.18 1.44
CA VAL A 72 -4.85 1.49 1.53
C VAL A 72 -5.90 2.60 1.40
N HIS A 73 -5.84 3.59 2.27
CA HIS A 73 -6.65 4.80 2.11
C HIS A 73 -6.05 5.68 1.00
N TYR A 74 -6.49 5.46 -0.24
CA TYR A 74 -5.88 6.00 -1.45
C TYR A 74 -5.68 7.52 -1.44
N PRO A 75 -6.64 8.36 -1.04
CA PRO A 75 -6.43 9.80 -1.03
C PRO A 75 -5.28 10.23 -0.14
N THR A 76 -5.21 9.72 1.09
CA THR A 76 -4.14 10.05 2.04
C THR A 76 -2.79 9.48 1.58
N TYR A 77 -2.79 8.26 1.05
CA TYR A 77 -1.59 7.62 0.49
C TYR A 77 -0.98 8.46 -0.62
N TYR A 78 -1.80 8.90 -1.56
CA TYR A 78 -1.36 9.73 -2.68
C TYR A 78 -0.90 11.13 -2.24
N GLU A 79 -1.63 11.79 -1.35
CA GLU A 79 -1.25 13.11 -0.85
C GLU A 79 0.06 13.07 -0.06
N THR A 80 0.21 12.11 0.85
CA THR A 80 1.45 11.92 1.61
C THR A 80 2.63 11.65 0.69
N PHE A 81 2.45 10.78 -0.31
CA PHE A 81 3.47 10.51 -1.33
C PHE A 81 3.89 11.80 -2.06
N LYS A 82 2.95 12.61 -2.52
CA LYS A 82 3.25 13.86 -3.24
C LYS A 82 4.07 14.83 -2.38
N GLU A 83 3.69 14.97 -1.12
CA GLU A 83 4.41 15.83 -0.17
C GLU A 83 5.85 15.37 0.03
N LEU A 84 6.05 14.08 0.29
CA LEU A 84 7.39 13.51 0.48
C LEU A 84 8.23 13.54 -0.80
N LYS A 85 7.62 13.28 -1.95
CA LYS A 85 8.30 13.38 -3.25
C LYS A 85 8.85 14.78 -3.49
N MET A 86 8.10 15.82 -3.13
CA MET A 86 8.55 17.20 -3.23
C MET A 86 9.64 17.52 -2.21
N LEU A 87 9.46 17.09 -0.95
CA LEU A 87 10.38 17.37 0.14
C LEU A 87 11.77 16.76 -0.06
N TYR A 88 11.82 15.52 -0.55
CA TYR A 88 13.06 14.75 -0.70
C TYR A 88 13.59 14.68 -2.14
N ARG A 89 13.07 15.48 -3.07
CA ARG A 89 13.37 15.41 -4.50
C ARG A 89 14.86 15.50 -4.86
N GLU A 90 15.66 16.17 -4.03
CA GLU A 90 17.11 16.35 -4.24
C GLU A 90 17.93 15.19 -3.64
N MET A 91 17.31 14.31 -2.86
CA MET A 91 17.99 13.25 -2.10
C MET A 91 17.69 11.86 -2.65
N ILE A 92 16.44 11.60 -3.05
CA ILE A 92 15.98 10.29 -3.48
C ILE A 92 14.82 10.43 -4.47
N SER A 93 14.74 9.52 -5.43
CA SER A 93 13.60 9.40 -6.34
C SER A 93 12.51 8.54 -5.71
N LEU A 94 11.31 9.09 -5.53
CA LEU A 94 10.16 8.37 -5.00
C LEU A 94 9.18 8.01 -6.12
N LYS A 95 8.74 6.76 -6.13
CA LYS A 95 7.73 6.22 -7.03
C LYS A 95 6.56 5.69 -6.23
N LEU A 96 5.37 5.74 -6.81
CA LEU A 96 4.13 5.26 -6.21
C LEU A 96 3.62 4.04 -6.94
N GLY A 97 3.35 3.00 -6.19
CA GLY A 97 2.77 1.76 -6.69
C GLY A 97 1.84 1.10 -5.69
N LEU A 98 1.45 -0.09 -6.00
CA LEU A 98 0.67 -0.97 -5.14
C LEU A 98 1.13 -2.41 -5.34
N GLU A 99 0.98 -3.22 -4.30
CA GLU A 99 0.98 -4.68 -4.40
C GLU A 99 -0.45 -5.18 -4.22
N PHE A 100 -0.99 -5.88 -5.21
CA PHE A 100 -2.34 -6.39 -5.11
C PHE A 100 -2.42 -7.91 -5.28
N GLY A 101 -3.30 -8.52 -4.46
CA GLY A 101 -3.67 -9.91 -4.57
C GLY A 101 -4.68 -10.09 -5.71
N MET A 102 -4.29 -10.83 -6.76
CA MET A 102 -5.15 -11.01 -7.94
C MET A 102 -6.09 -12.18 -7.79
N GLN A 103 -7.37 -11.89 -8.02
CA GLN A 103 -8.41 -12.87 -8.33
C GLN A 103 -9.15 -12.40 -9.58
N VAL A 104 -9.61 -13.32 -10.43
CA VAL A 104 -10.24 -12.97 -11.71
C VAL A 104 -11.44 -12.04 -11.51
N GLU A 105 -12.23 -12.29 -10.48
CA GLU A 105 -13.45 -11.55 -10.16
C GLU A 105 -13.18 -10.11 -9.73
N THR A 106 -11.96 -9.81 -9.26
CA THR A 106 -11.59 -8.49 -8.74
C THR A 106 -10.93 -7.59 -9.78
N ILE A 107 -10.59 -8.09 -10.95
CA ILE A 107 -9.93 -7.33 -12.02
C ILE A 107 -10.64 -6.02 -12.36
N PRO A 108 -11.99 -5.94 -12.49
CA PRO A 108 -12.67 -4.68 -12.79
C PRO A 108 -12.44 -3.59 -11.72
N LYS A 109 -12.37 -3.96 -10.44
CA LYS A 109 -12.09 -3.03 -9.33
C LYS A 109 -10.68 -2.46 -9.44
N TYR A 110 -9.67 -3.29 -9.75
CA TYR A 110 -8.29 -2.83 -9.95
C TYR A 110 -8.17 -1.89 -11.16
N ARG A 111 -8.84 -2.19 -12.26
CA ARG A 111 -8.86 -1.30 -13.42
C ARG A 111 -9.42 0.09 -13.08
N LYS A 112 -10.49 0.14 -12.29
CA LYS A 112 -11.06 1.39 -11.81
C LYS A 112 -10.06 2.17 -10.96
N LEU A 113 -9.42 1.51 -9.99
CA LEU A 113 -8.41 2.11 -9.13
C LEU A 113 -7.24 2.69 -9.94
N PHE A 114 -6.71 1.95 -10.89
CA PHE A 114 -5.59 2.39 -11.73
C PHE A 114 -5.95 3.56 -12.63
N SER A 115 -7.22 3.77 -12.94
CA SER A 115 -7.68 4.95 -13.68
C SER A 115 -7.81 6.20 -12.81
N GLN A 116 -7.88 6.06 -11.49
CA GLN A 116 -8.08 7.16 -10.56
C GLN A 116 -6.78 7.81 -10.07
N TYR A 117 -5.68 7.05 -10.03
CA TYR A 117 -4.39 7.51 -9.52
C TYR A 117 -3.25 7.16 -10.47
N PRO A 118 -2.23 8.04 -10.60
CA PRO A 118 -1.09 7.81 -11.50
C PRO A 118 -0.03 6.93 -10.85
N PHE A 119 -0.27 5.62 -10.77
CA PHE A 119 0.72 4.68 -10.27
C PHE A 119 1.86 4.48 -11.26
N ASP A 120 3.09 4.47 -10.75
CA ASP A 120 4.31 4.23 -11.53
C ASP A 120 4.58 2.73 -11.72
N PHE A 121 4.17 1.90 -10.76
CA PHE A 121 4.48 0.48 -10.74
C PHE A 121 3.41 -0.32 -9.99
N ILE A 122 3.12 -1.53 -10.46
CA ILE A 122 2.17 -2.44 -9.81
C ILE A 122 2.81 -3.81 -9.68
N ILE A 123 2.85 -4.32 -8.46
CA ILE A 123 3.16 -5.72 -8.20
C ILE A 123 1.87 -6.53 -8.24
N LEU A 124 1.85 -7.53 -9.11
CA LEU A 124 0.78 -8.50 -9.19
C LEU A 124 1.18 -9.74 -8.40
N SER A 125 0.41 -10.06 -7.38
CA SER A 125 0.68 -11.18 -6.49
C SER A 125 -0.54 -12.10 -6.38
N VAL A 126 -0.31 -13.35 -6.03
CA VAL A 126 -1.37 -14.28 -5.71
C VAL A 126 -1.26 -14.61 -4.22
N HIS A 127 -1.95 -13.83 -3.40
CA HIS A 127 -2.01 -14.03 -1.95
C HIS A 127 -3.21 -14.88 -1.54
N GLN A 128 -4.22 -14.97 -2.42
CA GLN A 128 -5.55 -15.42 -2.07
C GLN A 128 -6.11 -16.36 -3.13
N ILE A 129 -6.81 -17.35 -2.66
CA ILE A 129 -7.61 -18.24 -3.51
C ILE A 129 -9.02 -18.28 -2.92
N GLU A 130 -10.04 -17.98 -3.73
CA GLU A 130 -11.44 -17.96 -3.31
C GLU A 130 -11.68 -17.09 -2.05
N ASN A 131 -11.11 -15.85 -2.03
CA ASN A 131 -11.19 -14.90 -0.92
C ASN A 131 -10.64 -15.43 0.41
N ARG A 132 -9.63 -16.29 0.36
CA ARG A 132 -8.91 -16.80 1.52
C ARG A 132 -7.41 -16.54 1.39
N GLU A 133 -6.80 -16.05 2.46
CA GLU A 133 -5.35 -15.94 2.61
C GLU A 133 -4.70 -17.28 2.93
#